data_d826e2498f9bf3da15f103115123adc0
#
_entry.id   d826e2498f9bf3da15f103115123adc0
#
_cell.length_a   1.000
_cell.length_b   1.000
_cell.length_c   1.000
_cell.angle_alpha   90.00
_cell.angle_beta   90.00
_cell.angle_gamma   90.00
#
_symmetry.space_group_name_H-M   'P 1'
#
loop_
_entity.id
_entity.type
_entity.pdbx_description
1 polymer ?
#
loop_
_entity_poly.entity_id
_entity_poly.type
_entity_poly.pdbx_seq_one_letter_code
_entity_poly.pdbx_strand_id
1 'polypeptide(L)'
;TGGEPLVRRNIMQLIRNLGNEVKVGNLDELTITTNGSQLHKLSDELVDAGVKRVNISIDTLDHDKFREITRWGDLDNVLNGLAAAKRAGLSVKLNAVALKGVNEADLENMVAWAGDQGFDMTIIEVMPMGDIGNENRVDQYLPLSQVRADLSKRFTLTDSTHQSPGPARYVTVEETGRRLGFITPLTHNFCESCNRVRVTCTGQLYMCLGQDDNADLATALRSGGENGLTAAIIEAIGRKPKGHDFIISRRAPSVA
;
A
#
# COMPACT_ATOMS: atom_id res chain seq x y z
N THR A 1 2.48 6.76 -8.25
CA THR A 1 1.33 6.67 -7.35
C THR A 1 0.06 7.21 -8.02
N GLY A 2 -1.12 6.88 -7.50
CA GLY A 2 -2.43 7.16 -8.09
C GLY A 2 -3.01 5.92 -8.78
N GLY A 3 -4.30 5.77 -8.95
CA GLY A 3 -5.01 4.73 -9.70
C GLY A 3 -4.49 3.29 -9.63
N GLU A 4 -5.14 2.41 -10.41
CA GLU A 4 -4.70 1.02 -10.56
C GLU A 4 -3.57 0.92 -11.62
N PRO A 5 -2.35 0.50 -11.25
CA PRO A 5 -1.23 0.47 -12.19
C PRO A 5 -1.43 -0.53 -13.34
N LEU A 6 -2.07 -1.68 -13.06
CA LEU A 6 -2.17 -2.77 -14.03
C LEU A 6 -3.20 -2.54 -15.15
N VAL A 7 -3.99 -1.47 -15.10
CA VAL A 7 -4.86 -1.04 -16.21
C VAL A 7 -4.20 -0.01 -17.13
N ARG A 8 -3.02 0.51 -16.72
CA ARG A 8 -2.32 1.51 -17.54
C ARG A 8 -1.82 0.89 -18.83
N ARG A 9 -2.07 1.57 -19.95
CA ARG A 9 -1.53 1.17 -21.28
C ARG A 9 0.00 1.03 -21.20
N ASN A 10 0.54 -0.04 -21.73
CA ASN A 10 1.97 -0.35 -21.80
C ASN A 10 2.67 -0.46 -20.42
N ILE A 11 1.93 -0.75 -19.35
CA ILE A 11 2.51 -0.86 -18.01
C ILE A 11 3.60 -1.93 -17.95
N MET A 12 3.42 -3.06 -18.65
CA MET A 12 4.39 -4.17 -18.62
C MET A 12 5.75 -3.77 -19.23
N GLN A 13 5.78 -2.83 -20.19
CA GLN A 13 7.05 -2.31 -20.69
C GLN A 13 7.82 -1.56 -19.59
N LEU A 14 7.13 -0.72 -18.81
CA LEU A 14 7.74 -0.01 -17.68
C LEU A 14 8.22 -1.01 -16.61
N ILE A 15 7.39 -2.00 -16.28
CA ILE A 15 7.71 -3.02 -15.27
C ILE A 15 8.94 -3.84 -15.69
N ARG A 16 9.04 -4.26 -16.97
CA ARG A 16 10.23 -4.95 -17.49
C ARG A 16 11.48 -4.09 -17.42
N ASN A 17 11.39 -2.81 -17.77
CA ASN A 17 12.52 -1.90 -17.67
C ASN A 17 13.00 -1.78 -16.22
N LEU A 18 12.09 -1.56 -15.27
CA LEU A 18 12.42 -1.51 -13.84
C LEU A 18 12.95 -2.86 -13.32
N GLY A 19 12.40 -3.97 -13.78
CA GLY A 19 12.89 -5.31 -13.44
C GLY A 19 14.32 -5.58 -13.95
N ASN A 20 14.71 -4.98 -15.08
CA ASN A 20 16.09 -5.02 -15.51
C ASN A 20 17.02 -4.24 -14.57
N GLU A 21 16.57 -3.10 -14.04
CA GLU A 21 17.33 -2.35 -13.02
C GLU A 21 17.52 -3.16 -11.73
N VAL A 22 16.53 -3.99 -11.35
CA VAL A 22 16.68 -4.94 -10.23
C VAL A 22 17.71 -6.01 -10.57
N LYS A 23 17.72 -6.55 -11.80
CA LYS A 23 18.68 -7.59 -12.24
C LYS A 23 20.13 -7.08 -12.25
N VAL A 24 20.36 -5.84 -12.60
CA VAL A 24 21.71 -5.25 -12.62
C VAL A 24 22.11 -4.63 -11.28
N GLY A 25 21.24 -4.66 -10.27
CA GLY A 25 21.55 -4.21 -8.91
C GLY A 25 21.40 -2.70 -8.66
N ASN A 26 20.79 -1.96 -9.58
CA ASN A 26 20.47 -0.54 -9.40
C ASN A 26 19.24 -0.33 -8.52
N LEU A 27 18.37 -1.35 -8.42
CA LEU A 27 17.22 -1.40 -7.52
C LEU A 27 17.25 -2.69 -6.70
N ASP A 28 16.96 -2.60 -5.42
CA ASP A 28 16.92 -3.76 -4.52
C ASP A 28 15.68 -4.62 -4.77
N GLU A 29 14.53 -4.00 -4.97
CA GLU A 29 13.24 -4.69 -5.13
C GLU A 29 12.27 -3.89 -6.00
N LEU A 30 11.50 -4.60 -6.82
CA LEU A 30 10.33 -4.06 -7.52
C LEU A 30 9.07 -4.73 -6.97
N THR A 31 8.16 -3.94 -6.40
CA THR A 31 6.87 -4.39 -5.88
C THR A 31 5.73 -3.63 -6.53
N ILE A 32 4.60 -4.28 -6.68
CA ILE A 32 3.38 -3.69 -7.23
C ILE A 32 2.32 -3.66 -6.12
N THR A 33 1.68 -2.50 -5.94
CA THR A 33 0.43 -2.40 -5.18
C THR A 33 -0.72 -2.30 -6.15
N THR A 34 -1.70 -3.17 -6.04
CA THR A 34 -2.80 -3.34 -6.99
C THR A 34 -4.10 -3.67 -6.28
N ASN A 35 -5.23 -3.38 -6.92
CA ASN A 35 -6.53 -3.87 -6.50
C ASN A 35 -6.77 -5.35 -6.84
N GLY A 36 -5.82 -6.02 -7.49
CA GLY A 36 -5.85 -7.45 -7.81
C GLY A 36 -6.67 -7.83 -9.04
N SER A 37 -7.49 -6.94 -9.59
CA SER A 37 -8.45 -7.27 -10.66
C SER A 37 -7.82 -7.78 -11.96
N GLN A 38 -6.56 -7.43 -12.25
CA GLN A 38 -5.85 -7.84 -13.46
C GLN A 38 -4.82 -8.96 -13.24
N LEU A 39 -4.62 -9.41 -12.00
CA LEU A 39 -3.59 -10.41 -11.69
C LEU A 39 -3.84 -11.75 -12.36
N HIS A 40 -5.10 -12.14 -12.56
CA HIS A 40 -5.43 -13.39 -13.25
C HIS A 40 -4.90 -13.44 -14.69
N LYS A 41 -4.59 -12.27 -15.32
CA LYS A 41 -4.03 -12.16 -16.67
C LYS A 41 -2.52 -11.92 -16.66
N LEU A 42 -2.00 -11.24 -15.62
CA LEU A 42 -0.66 -10.65 -15.68
C LEU A 42 0.33 -11.31 -14.71
N SER A 43 -0.08 -12.24 -13.87
CA SER A 43 0.79 -12.79 -12.81
C SER A 43 2.06 -13.44 -13.37
N ASP A 44 1.96 -14.26 -14.42
CA ASP A 44 3.12 -14.90 -15.03
C ASP A 44 4.06 -13.87 -15.67
N GLU A 45 3.49 -12.90 -16.39
CA GLU A 45 4.25 -11.81 -17.03
C GLU A 45 4.95 -10.92 -16.00
N LEU A 46 4.35 -10.68 -14.82
CA LEU A 46 4.96 -9.95 -13.71
C LEU A 46 6.18 -10.70 -13.14
N VAL A 47 6.07 -12.02 -12.98
CA VAL A 47 7.21 -12.87 -12.54
C VAL A 47 8.34 -12.81 -13.55
N ASP A 48 8.04 -12.97 -14.85
CA ASP A 48 9.03 -12.90 -15.94
C ASP A 48 9.73 -11.52 -15.97
N ALA A 49 8.99 -10.47 -15.65
CA ALA A 49 9.51 -9.12 -15.54
C ALA A 49 10.35 -8.86 -14.26
N GLY A 50 10.47 -9.84 -13.36
CA GLY A 50 11.30 -9.73 -12.15
C GLY A 50 10.56 -9.22 -10.91
N VAL A 51 9.24 -9.09 -10.94
CA VAL A 51 8.43 -8.80 -9.76
C VAL A 51 8.40 -10.04 -8.87
N LYS A 52 8.78 -9.90 -7.61
CA LYS A 52 8.78 -11.01 -6.64
C LYS A 52 7.60 -10.95 -5.67
N ARG A 53 7.04 -9.77 -5.45
CA ARG A 53 5.99 -9.52 -4.46
C ARG A 53 4.94 -8.55 -4.98
N VAL A 54 3.68 -8.85 -4.66
CA VAL A 54 2.55 -7.94 -4.87
C VAL A 54 1.85 -7.63 -3.55
N ASN A 55 1.46 -6.35 -3.39
CA ASN A 55 0.58 -5.92 -2.32
C ASN A 55 -0.83 -5.77 -2.90
N ILE A 56 -1.80 -6.45 -2.34
CA ILE A 56 -3.17 -6.44 -2.86
C ILE A 56 -4.08 -5.76 -1.85
N SER A 57 -4.77 -4.71 -2.30
CA SER A 57 -5.72 -3.97 -1.48
C SER A 57 -7.04 -4.74 -1.42
N ILE A 58 -7.43 -5.15 -0.22
CA ILE A 58 -8.68 -5.85 0.05
C ILE A 58 -9.10 -5.55 1.49
N ASP A 59 -10.26 -4.93 1.67
CA ASP A 59 -10.72 -4.43 2.97
C ASP A 59 -11.79 -5.33 3.61
N THR A 60 -12.34 -6.30 2.88
CA THR A 60 -13.33 -7.29 3.35
C THR A 60 -13.37 -8.49 2.42
N LEU A 61 -13.87 -9.63 2.92
CA LEU A 61 -14.17 -10.84 2.15
C LEU A 61 -15.69 -11.02 1.91
N ASP A 62 -16.50 -10.06 2.34
CA ASP A 62 -17.93 -10.00 2.06
C ASP A 62 -18.17 -9.30 0.71
N HIS A 63 -18.92 -9.95 -0.21
CA HIS A 63 -19.12 -9.45 -1.57
C HIS A 63 -19.91 -8.14 -1.62
N ASP A 64 -20.94 -8.01 -0.80
CA ASP A 64 -21.81 -6.83 -0.80
C ASP A 64 -21.06 -5.64 -0.20
N LYS A 65 -20.37 -5.85 0.92
CA LYS A 65 -19.52 -4.85 1.56
C LYS A 65 -18.34 -4.46 0.68
N PHE A 66 -17.72 -5.43 -0.01
CA PHE A 66 -16.64 -5.15 -0.97
C PHE A 66 -17.11 -4.22 -2.09
N ARG A 67 -18.30 -4.49 -2.64
CA ARG A 67 -18.92 -3.64 -3.68
C ARG A 67 -19.24 -2.25 -3.15
N GLU A 68 -19.75 -2.14 -1.92
CA GLU A 68 -20.02 -0.86 -1.25
C GLU A 68 -18.74 -0.04 -1.08
N ILE A 69 -17.68 -0.62 -0.50
CA ILE A 69 -16.39 0.05 -0.25
C ILE A 69 -15.72 0.48 -1.57
N THR A 70 -15.72 -0.40 -2.57
CA THR A 70 -15.03 -0.17 -3.84
C THR A 70 -15.87 0.50 -4.89
N ARG A 71 -17.20 0.62 -4.69
CA ARG A 71 -18.24 1.14 -5.59
C ARG A 71 -18.51 0.27 -6.83
N TRP A 72 -17.48 -0.32 -7.43
CA TRP A 72 -17.56 -1.06 -8.70
C TRP A 72 -16.73 -2.35 -8.68
N GLY A 73 -16.12 -2.68 -7.55
CA GLY A 73 -15.26 -3.84 -7.43
C GLY A 73 -16.05 -5.15 -7.48
N ASP A 74 -15.39 -6.18 -8.01
CA ASP A 74 -15.85 -7.55 -8.02
C ASP A 74 -14.85 -8.39 -7.21
N LEU A 75 -15.29 -8.90 -6.06
CA LEU A 75 -14.44 -9.67 -5.15
C LEU A 75 -13.93 -10.96 -5.79
N ASP A 76 -14.75 -11.65 -6.58
CA ASP A 76 -14.35 -12.89 -7.25
C ASP A 76 -13.19 -12.67 -8.22
N ASN A 77 -13.17 -11.54 -8.92
CA ASN A 77 -12.02 -11.17 -9.76
C ASN A 77 -10.73 -10.97 -8.94
N VAL A 78 -10.84 -10.41 -7.74
CA VAL A 78 -9.69 -10.24 -6.84
C VAL A 78 -9.22 -11.60 -6.30
N LEU A 79 -10.14 -12.45 -5.85
CA LEU A 79 -9.84 -13.79 -5.34
C LEU A 79 -9.20 -14.68 -6.43
N ASN A 80 -9.71 -14.62 -7.66
CA ASN A 80 -9.10 -15.27 -8.82
C ASN A 80 -7.70 -14.73 -9.11
N GLY A 81 -7.51 -13.42 -8.98
CA GLY A 81 -6.21 -12.76 -9.09
C GLY A 81 -5.21 -13.23 -8.03
N LEU A 82 -5.65 -13.35 -6.77
CA LEU A 82 -4.86 -13.89 -5.66
C LEU A 82 -4.40 -15.34 -5.94
N ALA A 83 -5.33 -16.17 -6.40
CA ALA A 83 -5.04 -17.56 -6.77
C ALA A 83 -4.02 -17.63 -7.93
N ALA A 84 -4.14 -16.76 -8.94
CA ALA A 84 -3.20 -16.69 -10.04
C ALA A 84 -1.82 -16.23 -9.58
N ALA A 85 -1.74 -15.19 -8.77
CA ALA A 85 -0.48 -14.69 -8.21
C ALA A 85 0.26 -15.78 -7.40
N LYS A 86 -0.48 -16.53 -6.56
CA LYS A 86 0.06 -17.65 -5.79
C LYS A 86 0.59 -18.77 -6.70
N ARG A 87 -0.16 -19.16 -7.75
CA ARG A 87 0.28 -20.19 -8.71
C ARG A 87 1.52 -19.75 -9.49
N ALA A 88 1.61 -18.49 -9.86
CA ALA A 88 2.78 -17.93 -10.54
C ALA A 88 4.02 -17.81 -9.64
N GLY A 89 3.90 -18.03 -8.33
CA GLY A 89 5.02 -17.95 -7.38
C GLY A 89 5.28 -16.54 -6.83
N LEU A 90 4.38 -15.60 -7.04
CA LEU A 90 4.47 -14.28 -6.41
C LEU A 90 4.23 -14.37 -4.91
N SER A 91 5.06 -13.70 -4.13
CA SER A 91 4.75 -13.45 -2.73
C SER A 91 3.59 -12.46 -2.63
N VAL A 92 2.54 -12.85 -1.92
CA VAL A 92 1.35 -12.02 -1.76
C VAL A 92 1.31 -11.42 -0.36
N LYS A 93 1.09 -10.12 -0.29
CA LYS A 93 0.76 -9.42 0.94
C LYS A 93 -0.56 -8.68 0.77
N LEU A 94 -1.52 -8.94 1.66
CA LEU A 94 -2.79 -8.23 1.68
C LEU A 94 -2.65 -6.94 2.46
N ASN A 95 -3.25 -5.87 1.97
CA ASN A 95 -3.36 -4.60 2.69
C ASN A 95 -4.84 -4.30 2.91
N ALA A 96 -5.23 -4.09 4.16
CA ALA A 96 -6.58 -3.68 4.55
C ALA A 96 -6.54 -2.40 5.37
N VAL A 97 -7.39 -1.44 5.07
CA VAL A 97 -7.61 -0.26 5.91
C VAL A 97 -8.66 -0.62 6.96
N ALA A 98 -8.34 -0.42 8.24
CA ALA A 98 -9.30 -0.63 9.31
C ALA A 98 -10.28 0.55 9.38
N LEU A 99 -11.56 0.27 9.21
CA LEU A 99 -12.65 1.25 9.17
C LEU A 99 -13.69 0.93 10.22
N LYS A 100 -13.82 1.81 11.23
CA LYS A 100 -14.84 1.69 12.28
C LYS A 100 -16.24 1.71 11.69
N GLY A 101 -17.11 0.79 12.16
CA GLY A 101 -18.48 0.67 11.68
C GLY A 101 -18.62 0.11 10.26
N VAL A 102 -17.51 -0.23 9.59
CA VAL A 102 -17.54 -0.77 8.22
C VAL A 102 -16.99 -2.19 8.18
N ASN A 103 -15.69 -2.37 8.41
CA ASN A 103 -15.05 -3.69 8.30
C ASN A 103 -14.37 -4.17 9.59
N GLU A 104 -14.53 -3.46 10.70
CA GLU A 104 -13.87 -3.82 11.97
C GLU A 104 -14.18 -5.25 12.41
N ALA A 105 -15.44 -5.70 12.21
CA ALA A 105 -15.88 -7.06 12.53
C ALA A 105 -15.33 -8.13 11.57
N ASP A 106 -14.84 -7.74 10.39
CA ASP A 106 -14.34 -8.67 9.37
C ASP A 106 -12.84 -8.96 9.55
N LEU A 107 -12.10 -8.06 10.21
CA LEU A 107 -10.62 -8.11 10.29
C LEU A 107 -10.11 -9.43 10.87
N GLU A 108 -10.81 -9.99 11.87
CA GLU A 108 -10.45 -11.27 12.48
C GLU A 108 -10.55 -12.42 11.47
N ASN A 109 -11.63 -12.49 10.72
CA ASN A 109 -11.83 -13.50 9.68
C ASN A 109 -10.87 -13.31 8.51
N MET A 110 -10.53 -12.07 8.16
CA MET A 110 -9.54 -11.77 7.13
C MET A 110 -8.15 -12.25 7.52
N VAL A 111 -7.74 -12.06 8.78
CA VAL A 111 -6.45 -12.55 9.31
C VAL A 111 -6.40 -14.08 9.27
N ALA A 112 -7.47 -14.75 9.72
CA ALA A 112 -7.57 -16.21 9.65
C ALA A 112 -7.44 -16.70 8.21
N TRP A 113 -8.28 -16.18 7.33
CA TRP A 113 -8.31 -16.56 5.92
C TRP A 113 -6.98 -16.28 5.21
N ALA A 114 -6.36 -15.13 5.44
CA ALA A 114 -5.06 -14.80 4.87
C ALA A 114 -4.00 -15.82 5.29
N GLY A 115 -3.99 -16.19 6.57
CA GLY A 115 -3.12 -17.22 7.12
C GLY A 115 -3.31 -18.57 6.46
N ASP A 116 -4.56 -19.04 6.33
CA ASP A 116 -4.92 -20.32 5.67
C ASP A 116 -4.51 -20.33 4.20
N GLN A 117 -4.61 -19.19 3.51
CA GLN A 117 -4.13 -19.05 2.13
C GLN A 117 -2.60 -18.96 2.02
N GLY A 118 -1.91 -18.76 3.11
CA GLY A 118 -0.45 -18.59 3.15
C GLY A 118 0.01 -17.18 2.80
N PHE A 119 -0.85 -16.17 2.97
CA PHE A 119 -0.54 -14.77 2.69
C PHE A 119 -0.12 -14.03 3.98
N ASP A 120 0.80 -13.11 3.84
CA ASP A 120 1.02 -12.08 4.87
C ASP A 120 -0.05 -10.99 4.74
N MET A 121 -0.38 -10.34 5.85
CA MET A 121 -1.37 -9.25 5.85
C MET A 121 -0.83 -8.02 6.55
N THR A 122 -1.29 -6.84 6.14
CA THR A 122 -1.03 -5.57 6.80
C THR A 122 -2.34 -4.84 7.02
N ILE A 123 -2.61 -4.46 8.25
CA ILE A 123 -3.74 -3.59 8.62
C ILE A 123 -3.21 -2.16 8.73
N ILE A 124 -3.93 -1.22 8.13
CA ILE A 124 -3.52 0.16 7.98
C ILE A 124 -4.54 1.04 8.69
N GLU A 125 -4.07 1.95 9.52
CA GLU A 125 -4.89 2.99 10.14
C GLU A 125 -5.41 3.96 9.07
N VAL A 126 -6.71 4.25 9.09
CA VAL A 126 -7.30 5.21 8.15
C VAL A 126 -6.70 6.59 8.33
N MET A 127 -6.33 7.23 7.23
CA MET A 127 -5.82 8.60 7.23
C MET A 127 -6.92 9.57 6.76
N PRO A 128 -7.01 10.79 7.31
CA PRO A 128 -7.99 11.80 6.91
C PRO A 128 -7.62 12.40 5.54
N MET A 129 -7.64 11.58 4.49
CA MET A 129 -7.27 11.94 3.12
C MET A 129 -8.38 11.58 2.14
N GLY A 130 -8.58 12.47 1.15
CA GLY A 130 -9.49 12.28 0.03
C GLY A 130 -10.97 12.48 0.39
N ASP A 131 -11.73 12.97 -0.59
CA ASP A 131 -13.18 13.06 -0.55
C ASP A 131 -13.80 11.79 -1.12
N ILE A 132 -14.23 10.87 -0.24
CA ILE A 132 -15.01 9.70 -0.64
C ILE A 132 -16.43 9.89 -0.14
N GLY A 133 -17.22 10.64 -0.90
CA GLY A 133 -18.62 10.90 -0.60
C GLY A 133 -18.81 11.80 0.64
N ASN A 134 -20.02 11.74 1.24
CA ASN A 134 -20.37 12.52 2.43
C ASN A 134 -19.87 11.91 3.76
N GLU A 135 -19.09 10.83 3.69
CA GLU A 135 -18.61 10.15 4.87
C GLU A 135 -17.35 10.82 5.42
N ASN A 136 -17.41 11.16 6.70
CA ASN A 136 -16.29 11.76 7.38
C ASN A 136 -15.27 10.67 7.76
N ARG A 137 -14.09 10.64 7.12
CA ARG A 137 -13.01 9.70 7.41
C ARG A 137 -12.59 9.68 8.88
N VAL A 138 -12.80 10.77 9.58
CA VAL A 138 -12.52 10.88 11.02
C VAL A 138 -13.49 9.99 11.84
N ASP A 139 -14.74 9.87 11.40
CA ASP A 139 -15.73 9.05 12.09
C ASP A 139 -15.48 7.54 11.90
N GLN A 140 -14.74 7.17 10.84
CA GLN A 140 -14.31 5.79 10.56
C GLN A 140 -12.95 5.43 11.20
N TYR A 141 -12.36 6.35 11.96
CA TYR A 141 -11.07 6.09 12.59
C TYR A 141 -11.19 4.97 13.64
N LEU A 142 -10.32 3.96 13.49
CA LEU A 142 -10.18 2.82 14.37
C LEU A 142 -8.71 2.68 14.79
N PRO A 143 -8.38 2.91 16.08
CA PRO A 143 -7.01 2.73 16.56
C PRO A 143 -6.54 1.29 16.39
N LEU A 144 -5.38 1.07 15.75
CA LEU A 144 -4.86 -0.29 15.56
C LEU A 144 -4.41 -0.97 16.85
N SER A 145 -4.21 -0.23 17.93
CA SER A 145 -4.03 -0.80 19.28
C SER A 145 -5.26 -1.57 19.74
N GLN A 146 -6.47 -1.05 19.46
CA GLN A 146 -7.73 -1.75 19.72
C GLN A 146 -7.87 -2.99 18.83
N VAL A 147 -7.61 -2.85 17.53
CA VAL A 147 -7.65 -3.97 16.57
C VAL A 147 -6.70 -5.09 17.03
N ARG A 148 -5.46 -4.75 17.44
CA ARG A 148 -4.49 -5.73 17.96
C ARG A 148 -5.02 -6.41 19.22
N ALA A 149 -5.61 -5.66 20.16
CA ALA A 149 -6.19 -6.21 21.38
C ALA A 149 -7.36 -7.16 21.10
N ASP A 150 -8.21 -6.83 20.12
CA ASP A 150 -9.33 -7.67 19.72
C ASP A 150 -8.83 -8.96 19.03
N LEU A 151 -7.88 -8.86 18.11
CA LEU A 151 -7.25 -10.01 17.47
C LEU A 151 -6.54 -10.92 18.47
N SER A 152 -5.95 -10.37 19.55
CA SER A 152 -5.27 -11.14 20.60
C SER A 152 -6.24 -11.99 21.45
N LYS A 153 -7.55 -11.80 21.32
CA LYS A 153 -8.56 -12.66 21.97
C LYS A 153 -8.69 -14.03 21.26
N ARG A 154 -8.35 -14.09 19.97
CA ARG A 154 -8.43 -15.29 19.14
C ARG A 154 -7.07 -15.84 18.73
N PHE A 155 -6.10 -14.98 18.51
CA PHE A 155 -4.78 -15.34 18.00
C PHE A 155 -3.68 -15.05 18.99
N THR A 156 -2.67 -15.90 19.02
CA THR A 156 -1.40 -15.65 19.71
C THR A 156 -0.52 -14.79 18.82
N LEU A 157 -0.37 -13.50 19.18
CA LEU A 157 0.41 -12.53 18.43
C LEU A 157 1.78 -12.30 19.10
N THR A 158 2.84 -12.82 18.48
CA THR A 158 4.23 -12.68 18.97
C THR A 158 4.95 -11.59 18.18
N ASP A 159 5.66 -10.69 18.88
CA ASP A 159 6.41 -9.63 18.22
C ASP A 159 7.48 -10.19 17.30
N SER A 160 7.55 -9.67 16.07
CA SER A 160 8.46 -10.13 15.05
C SER A 160 9.60 -9.13 14.82
N THR A 161 10.81 -9.62 14.68
CA THR A 161 11.98 -8.84 14.28
C THR A 161 12.01 -8.53 12.77
N HIS A 162 11.04 -9.06 12.01
CA HIS A 162 10.96 -8.83 10.58
C HIS A 162 10.77 -7.34 10.27
N GLN A 163 11.58 -6.82 9.36
CA GLN A 163 11.47 -5.48 8.82
C GLN A 163 11.24 -5.56 7.32
N SER A 164 10.35 -4.72 6.81
CA SER A 164 10.19 -4.48 5.39
C SER A 164 10.64 -3.05 5.07
N PRO A 165 10.91 -2.69 3.80
CA PRO A 165 11.18 -1.30 3.42
C PRO A 165 10.04 -0.32 3.74
N GLY A 166 8.87 -0.84 4.13
CA GLY A 166 7.69 -0.05 4.52
C GLY A 166 7.63 0.24 6.03
N PRO A 167 6.62 1.01 6.47
CA PRO A 167 6.46 1.45 7.86
C PRO A 167 5.78 0.43 8.77
N ALA A 168 5.45 -0.75 8.28
CA ALA A 168 4.73 -1.75 9.03
C ALA A 168 5.59 -2.31 10.18
N ARG A 169 5.00 -2.41 11.37
CA ARG A 169 5.52 -3.20 12.48
C ARG A 169 4.84 -4.55 12.48
N TYR A 170 5.62 -5.61 12.55
CA TYR A 170 5.10 -6.95 12.35
C TYR A 170 4.99 -7.75 13.63
N VAL A 171 3.96 -8.58 13.69
CA VAL A 171 3.83 -9.70 14.61
C VAL A 171 3.69 -11.00 13.80
N THR A 172 4.01 -12.12 14.41
CA THR A 172 3.69 -13.45 13.88
C THR A 172 2.36 -13.90 14.49
N VAL A 173 1.48 -14.40 13.67
CA VAL A 173 0.26 -15.10 14.09
C VAL A 173 0.65 -16.58 14.23
N GLU A 174 0.80 -17.05 15.48
CA GLU A 174 1.38 -18.38 15.76
C GLU A 174 0.59 -19.53 15.15
N GLU A 175 -0.75 -19.40 15.11
CA GLU A 175 -1.66 -20.41 14.58
C GLU A 175 -1.44 -20.68 13.09
N THR A 176 -0.89 -19.71 12.36
CA THR A 176 -0.68 -19.82 10.89
C THR A 176 0.79 -19.66 10.49
N GLY A 177 1.64 -19.21 11.40
CA GLY A 177 3.03 -18.87 11.14
C GLY A 177 3.19 -17.66 10.18
N ARG A 178 2.12 -16.90 9.90
CA ARG A 178 2.13 -15.78 8.97
C ARG A 178 2.33 -14.45 9.69
N ARG A 179 2.84 -13.48 8.94
CA ARG A 179 3.11 -12.15 9.47
C ARG A 179 1.90 -11.26 9.31
N LEU A 180 1.56 -10.58 10.40
CA LEU A 180 0.58 -9.51 10.43
C LEU A 180 1.28 -8.19 10.72
N GLY A 181 1.21 -7.23 9.79
CA GLY A 181 1.80 -5.90 9.93
C GLY A 181 0.76 -4.88 10.38
N PHE A 182 1.20 -3.88 11.15
CA PHE A 182 0.40 -2.73 11.55
C PHE A 182 1.08 -1.46 11.05
N ILE A 183 0.34 -0.63 10.30
CA ILE A 183 0.79 0.69 9.84
C ILE A 183 -0.05 1.74 10.56
N THR A 184 0.58 2.49 11.46
CA THR A 184 -0.04 3.43 12.40
C THR A 184 0.44 4.85 12.15
N PRO A 185 0.07 5.50 11.04
CA PRO A 185 0.59 6.82 10.68
C PRO A 185 0.18 7.91 11.67
N LEU A 186 -0.97 7.76 12.35
CA LEU A 186 -1.51 8.77 13.27
C LEU A 186 -1.10 8.53 14.72
N THR A 187 -1.12 7.26 15.18
CA THR A 187 -0.84 6.93 16.60
C THR A 187 0.64 6.75 16.90
N HIS A 188 1.44 6.26 15.94
CA HIS A 188 2.89 6.11 16.08
C HIS A 188 3.57 6.65 14.83
N ASN A 189 3.87 7.94 14.88
CA ASN A 189 4.54 8.64 13.81
C ASN A 189 5.93 8.02 13.54
N PHE A 190 6.16 7.58 12.30
CA PHE A 190 7.42 7.03 11.79
C PHE A 190 8.11 7.99 10.81
N CYS A 191 7.73 9.26 10.81
CA CYS A 191 8.14 10.23 9.79
C CYS A 191 9.65 10.53 9.83
N GLU A 192 10.26 10.57 11.01
CA GLU A 192 11.70 10.85 11.14
C GLU A 192 12.58 9.82 10.42
N SER A 193 12.15 8.55 10.41
CA SER A 193 12.85 7.47 9.71
C SER A 193 12.31 7.22 8.29
N CYS A 194 11.36 8.02 7.81
CA CYS A 194 10.71 7.81 6.53
C CYS A 194 11.62 8.23 5.36
N ASN A 195 12.08 7.27 4.57
CA ASN A 195 12.88 7.46 3.37
C ASN A 195 12.06 7.45 2.06
N ARG A 196 10.72 7.49 2.14
CA ARG A 196 9.85 7.35 0.97
C ARG A 196 9.54 8.69 0.33
N VAL A 197 9.51 8.67 -1.00
CA VAL A 197 9.00 9.72 -1.86
C VAL A 197 7.98 9.11 -2.82
N ARG A 198 7.17 9.94 -3.47
CA ARG A 198 6.15 9.52 -4.44
C ARG A 198 6.24 10.34 -5.70
N VAL A 199 6.26 9.64 -6.84
CA VAL A 199 6.14 10.29 -8.15
C VAL A 199 4.76 10.00 -8.71
N THR A 200 4.04 11.04 -9.10
CA THR A 200 2.72 10.92 -9.76
C THR A 200 2.88 10.56 -11.24
N CYS A 201 1.78 10.16 -11.87
CA CYS A 201 1.75 9.91 -13.32
C CYS A 201 2.01 11.16 -14.17
N THR A 202 1.89 12.35 -13.58
CA THR A 202 2.20 13.65 -14.22
C THR A 202 3.66 14.08 -14.03
N GLY A 203 4.44 13.32 -13.23
CA GLY A 203 5.85 13.61 -12.97
C GLY A 203 6.10 14.57 -11.80
N GLN A 204 5.11 14.77 -10.92
CA GLN A 204 5.30 15.51 -9.67
C GLN A 204 5.89 14.59 -8.60
N LEU A 205 6.98 15.02 -7.95
CA LEU A 205 7.61 14.33 -6.83
C LEU A 205 7.15 14.93 -5.52
N TYR A 206 6.45 14.12 -4.71
CA TYR A 206 6.06 14.47 -3.34
C TYR A 206 7.00 13.83 -2.33
N MET A 207 7.55 14.62 -1.42
CA MET A 207 8.45 14.15 -0.36
C MET A 207 7.68 13.53 0.81
N CYS A 208 6.43 13.94 1.02
CA CYS A 208 5.55 13.42 2.06
C CYS A 208 4.13 13.24 1.52
N LEU A 209 3.39 12.23 2.01
CA LEU A 209 1.99 12.01 1.63
C LEU A 209 1.05 13.05 2.26
N GLY A 210 1.41 13.61 3.41
CA GLY A 210 0.59 14.54 4.17
C GLY A 210 0.98 16.00 4.00
N GLN A 211 1.69 16.36 2.93
CA GLN A 211 2.07 17.75 2.63
C GLN A 211 2.00 18.01 1.13
N ASP A 212 1.70 19.25 0.77
CA ASP A 212 1.51 19.67 -0.62
C ASP A 212 2.83 20.03 -1.32
N ASP A 213 3.95 20.14 -0.59
CA ASP A 213 5.24 20.46 -1.19
C ASP A 213 5.68 19.37 -2.17
N ASN A 214 6.00 19.80 -3.40
CA ASN A 214 6.36 18.91 -4.49
C ASN A 214 7.38 19.55 -5.44
N ALA A 215 7.96 18.74 -6.32
CA ALA A 215 8.84 19.19 -7.39
C ALA A 215 8.35 18.65 -8.74
N ASP A 216 8.36 19.52 -9.77
CA ASP A 216 7.98 19.15 -11.13
C ASP A 216 9.19 18.52 -11.87
N LEU A 217 9.30 17.19 -11.75
CA LEU A 217 10.34 16.42 -12.42
C LEU A 217 10.12 16.37 -13.94
N ALA A 218 8.86 16.44 -14.40
CA ALA A 218 8.57 16.39 -15.83
C ALA A 218 9.10 17.63 -16.55
N THR A 219 8.91 18.81 -15.98
CA THR A 219 9.47 20.07 -16.52
C THR A 219 11.00 20.08 -16.39
N ALA A 220 11.54 19.68 -15.24
CA ALA A 220 13.00 19.62 -15.03
C ALA A 220 13.69 18.72 -16.07
N LEU A 221 13.14 17.55 -16.36
CA LEU A 221 13.66 16.64 -17.38
C LEU A 221 13.59 17.24 -18.80
N ARG A 222 12.46 17.86 -19.17
CA ARG A 222 12.25 18.41 -20.52
C ARG A 222 13.12 19.63 -20.80
N SER A 223 13.39 20.47 -19.80
CA SER A 223 14.15 21.71 -19.95
C SER A 223 15.66 21.53 -19.71
N GLY A 224 16.06 20.65 -18.78
CA GLY A 224 17.45 20.49 -18.34
C GLY A 224 18.02 19.09 -18.54
N GLY A 225 17.29 18.18 -19.19
CA GLY A 225 17.71 16.79 -19.40
C GLY A 225 17.98 16.06 -18.09
N GLU A 226 18.87 15.07 -18.11
CA GLU A 226 19.22 14.27 -16.92
C GLU A 226 19.85 15.11 -15.80
N ASN A 227 20.64 16.11 -16.14
CA ASN A 227 21.24 16.99 -15.14
C ASN A 227 20.20 17.85 -14.43
N GLY A 228 19.22 18.39 -15.17
CA GLY A 228 18.11 19.15 -14.60
C GLY A 228 17.24 18.27 -13.72
N LEU A 229 16.93 17.05 -14.15
CA LEU A 229 16.20 16.07 -13.36
C LEU A 229 16.91 15.73 -12.04
N THR A 230 18.22 15.44 -12.11
CA THR A 230 19.02 15.10 -10.94
C THR A 230 19.07 16.26 -9.94
N ALA A 231 19.28 17.49 -10.42
CA ALA A 231 19.28 18.68 -9.57
C ALA A 231 17.93 18.88 -8.87
N ALA A 232 16.82 18.72 -9.59
CA ALA A 232 15.47 18.85 -9.04
C ALA A 232 15.17 17.78 -7.97
N ILE A 233 15.62 16.53 -8.18
CA ILE A 233 15.46 15.46 -7.19
C ILE A 233 16.27 15.77 -5.92
N ILE A 234 17.54 16.16 -6.05
CA ILE A 234 18.40 16.46 -4.89
C ILE A 234 17.83 17.62 -4.08
N GLU A 235 17.40 18.69 -4.76
CA GLU A 235 16.81 19.85 -4.12
C GLU A 235 15.49 19.48 -3.38
N ALA A 236 14.60 18.73 -4.03
CA ALA A 236 13.35 18.30 -3.43
C ALA A 236 13.59 17.41 -2.20
N ILE A 237 14.51 16.44 -2.27
CA ILE A 237 14.84 15.58 -1.13
C ILE A 237 15.41 16.40 0.03
N GLY A 238 16.18 17.45 -0.24
CA GLY A 238 16.70 18.37 0.77
C GLY A 238 15.59 19.10 1.56
N ARG A 239 14.40 19.27 0.97
CA ARG A 239 13.23 19.87 1.60
C ARG A 239 12.31 18.84 2.29
N LYS A 240 12.66 17.53 2.28
CA LYS A 240 11.80 16.50 2.86
C LYS A 240 11.49 16.80 4.32
N PRO A 241 10.19 16.90 4.71
CA PRO A 241 9.79 17.26 6.07
C PRO A 241 10.06 16.10 7.05
N LYS A 242 10.29 16.46 8.32
CA LYS A 242 10.47 15.50 9.42
C LYS A 242 9.15 14.90 9.92
N GLY A 243 8.01 15.40 9.45
CA GLY A 243 6.69 14.97 9.88
C GLY A 243 5.61 15.28 8.84
N HIS A 244 4.43 14.71 9.02
CA HIS A 244 3.22 15.04 8.28
C HIS A 244 2.33 15.96 9.13
N ASP A 245 1.43 16.71 8.46
CA ASP A 245 0.50 17.64 9.09
C ASP A 245 -0.88 17.03 9.36
N PHE A 246 -1.02 15.71 9.29
CA PHE A 246 -2.28 15.04 9.61
C PHE A 246 -2.62 15.20 11.08
N ILE A 247 -3.78 15.78 11.34
CA ILE A 247 -4.38 15.90 12.66
C ILE A 247 -5.65 15.07 12.67
N ILE A 248 -5.89 14.29 13.73
CA ILE A 248 -7.16 13.62 13.97
C ILE A 248 -8.19 14.67 14.38
N SER A 249 -8.56 15.56 13.47
CA SER A 249 -9.57 16.59 13.67
C SER A 249 -10.40 16.74 12.39
N ARG A 250 -11.63 17.26 12.54
CA ARG A 250 -12.60 17.45 11.46
C ARG A 250 -12.17 18.41 10.32
N ARG A 251 -10.91 18.84 10.30
CA ARG A 251 -10.35 19.72 9.26
C ARG A 251 -9.03 19.13 8.78
N ALA A 252 -9.09 18.32 7.74
CA ALA A 252 -7.91 17.97 6.95
C ALA A 252 -8.00 18.68 5.60
N PRO A 253 -6.88 19.23 5.08
CA PRO A 253 -6.85 19.75 3.72
C PRO A 253 -7.08 18.59 2.73
N SER A 254 -7.90 18.84 1.72
CA SER A 254 -8.10 17.96 0.58
C SER A 254 -6.82 17.96 -0.27
N VAL A 255 -6.11 16.86 -0.29
CA VAL A 255 -5.06 16.63 -1.30
C VAL A 255 -5.68 15.79 -2.41
N ALA A 256 -5.87 16.38 -3.58
CA ALA A 256 -6.40 15.77 -4.79
C ALA A 256 -5.43 14.71 -5.38
#